data_4a028a206098a3afdb6d7c9d8e675e76
#
_entry.id   4a028a206098a3afdb6d7c9d8e675e76
#
_cell.length_a   1.000
_cell.length_b   1.000
_cell.length_c   1.000
_cell.angle_alpha   90.00
_cell.angle_beta   90.00
_cell.angle_gamma   90.00
#
_symmetry.space_group_name_H-M   'P 1'
#
loop_
_entity.id
_entity.type
_entity.pdbx_description
1 polymer ?
#
loop_
_entity_poly.entity_id
_entity_poly.type
_entity_poly.pdbx_seq_one_letter_code
_entity_poly.pdbx_strand_id
1 'polypeptide(L)'
;MDQTNLDFFEAAASGDFAKLCAQVSKGANVNIANGDGRTALMRSAKRGYTEIVRFLLDNGADTRARDKNNKTALMGAAKKGHTDICRMLIHAGTNIDAHDNKGRTALMRASLLGHSDTVKYLISKNADVNAVDEQGRTALMEAVNAYKLDVIKDLVDNGADINKADNKGCTALMRAAYIGIPELVKYLLEKGADKTMKDFDGNLAIHYVRKECLSDLKDILK
;
A
#
# COMPACT_ATOMS: atom_id res chain seq x y z
N MET A 1 -18.77 20.22 15.64
CA MET A 1 -17.60 20.95 15.06
C MET A 1 -18.05 22.38 14.91
N ASP A 2 -17.33 23.34 15.48
CA ASP A 2 -17.61 24.77 15.28
C ASP A 2 -17.24 25.18 13.84
N GLN A 3 -17.64 26.42 13.44
CA GLN A 3 -17.46 26.90 12.07
C GLN A 3 -15.99 27.02 11.68
N THR A 4 -15.10 27.42 12.58
CA THR A 4 -13.66 27.55 12.35
C THR A 4 -13.04 26.20 12.01
N ASN A 5 -13.37 25.17 12.78
CA ASN A 5 -12.91 23.79 12.53
C ASN A 5 -13.53 23.18 11.26
N LEU A 6 -14.77 23.52 10.92
CA LEU A 6 -15.40 23.08 9.68
C LEU A 6 -14.69 23.69 8.47
N ASP A 7 -14.49 25.01 8.48
CA ASP A 7 -13.79 25.73 7.41
C ASP A 7 -12.34 25.26 7.24
N PHE A 8 -11.63 24.98 8.36
CA PHE A 8 -10.30 24.38 8.33
C PHE A 8 -10.30 23.03 7.62
N PHE A 9 -11.24 22.17 7.96
CA PHE A 9 -11.34 20.83 7.39
C PHE A 9 -11.71 20.86 5.91
N GLU A 10 -12.56 21.80 5.47
CA GLU A 10 -12.90 22.03 4.07
C GLU A 10 -11.70 22.57 3.29
N ALA A 11 -10.96 23.54 3.85
CA ALA A 11 -9.74 24.07 3.24
C ALA A 11 -8.69 22.95 3.00
N ALA A 12 -8.49 22.07 3.99
CA ALA A 12 -7.63 20.89 3.83
C ALA A 12 -8.13 19.92 2.75
N ALA A 13 -9.44 19.82 2.56
CA ALA A 13 -10.05 18.94 1.57
C ALA A 13 -10.01 19.51 0.15
N SER A 14 -10.09 20.84 -0.01
CA SER A 14 -10.03 21.54 -1.30
C SER A 14 -8.62 21.88 -1.75
N GLY A 15 -7.64 21.89 -0.84
CA GLY A 15 -6.28 22.33 -1.14
C GLY A 15 -6.08 23.85 -1.00
N ASP A 16 -7.02 24.54 -0.34
CA ASP A 16 -6.94 25.97 -0.11
C ASP A 16 -5.99 26.28 1.06
N PHE A 17 -4.71 26.44 0.73
CA PHE A 17 -3.65 26.68 1.70
C PHE A 17 -3.85 28.00 2.46
N ALA A 18 -4.25 29.07 1.77
CA ALA A 18 -4.44 30.38 2.39
C ALA A 18 -5.60 30.35 3.42
N LYS A 19 -6.74 29.74 3.05
CA LYS A 19 -7.86 29.54 3.96
C LYS A 19 -7.46 28.67 5.15
N LEU A 20 -6.69 27.60 4.90
CA LEU A 20 -6.24 26.69 5.97
C LEU A 20 -5.37 27.43 7.00
N CYS A 21 -4.36 28.20 6.56
CA CYS A 21 -3.52 29.02 7.44
C CYS A 21 -4.34 30.01 8.26
N ALA A 22 -5.30 30.70 7.61
CA ALA A 22 -6.16 31.66 8.30
C ALA A 22 -7.02 31.00 9.39
N GLN A 23 -7.49 29.77 9.20
CA GLN A 23 -8.26 29.07 10.22
C GLN A 23 -7.37 28.60 11.39
N VAL A 24 -6.14 28.15 11.13
CA VAL A 24 -5.18 27.81 12.19
C VAL A 24 -4.86 29.05 13.03
N SER A 25 -4.66 30.22 12.41
CA SER A 25 -4.44 31.48 13.13
C SER A 25 -5.63 31.90 13.98
N LYS A 26 -6.86 31.48 13.66
CA LYS A 26 -8.09 31.67 14.44
C LYS A 26 -8.28 30.59 15.52
N GLY A 27 -7.34 29.69 15.71
CA GLY A 27 -7.39 28.66 16.74
C GLY A 27 -8.06 27.36 16.31
N ALA A 28 -8.15 27.07 15.00
CA ALA A 28 -8.61 25.75 14.54
C ALA A 28 -7.76 24.63 15.13
N ASN A 29 -8.40 23.56 15.58
CA ASN A 29 -7.69 22.39 16.08
C ASN A 29 -7.14 21.58 14.90
N VAL A 30 -5.82 21.57 14.72
CA VAL A 30 -5.11 20.85 13.63
C VAL A 30 -5.44 19.35 13.62
N ASN A 31 -5.74 18.78 14.79
CA ASN A 31 -6.03 17.35 14.96
C ASN A 31 -7.52 17.02 14.98
N ILE A 32 -8.37 18.00 14.66
CA ILE A 32 -9.82 17.75 14.55
C ILE A 32 -10.09 16.64 13.52
N ALA A 33 -10.97 15.71 13.88
CA ALA A 33 -11.40 14.64 12.99
C ALA A 33 -12.90 14.81 12.66
N ASN A 34 -13.27 14.45 11.44
CA ASN A 34 -14.67 14.39 11.04
C ASN A 34 -15.37 13.15 11.64
N GLY A 35 -16.68 13.00 11.35
CA GLY A 35 -17.49 11.86 11.79
C GLY A 35 -16.94 10.48 11.38
N ASP A 36 -16.06 10.39 10.39
CA ASP A 36 -15.37 9.14 9.99
C ASP A 36 -14.02 8.96 10.71
N GLY A 37 -13.63 9.83 11.61
CA GLY A 37 -12.30 9.81 12.24
C GLY A 37 -11.18 10.36 11.35
N ARG A 38 -11.49 10.96 10.20
CA ARG A 38 -10.48 11.49 9.28
C ARG A 38 -10.03 12.88 9.71
N THR A 39 -8.71 13.09 9.76
CA THR A 39 -8.08 14.38 10.01
C THR A 39 -7.79 15.14 8.71
N ALA A 40 -7.45 16.43 8.85
CA ALA A 40 -6.97 17.26 7.75
C ALA A 40 -5.71 16.67 7.13
N LEU A 41 -4.75 16.18 7.95
CA LEU A 41 -3.53 15.50 7.48
C LEU A 41 -3.84 14.30 6.59
N MET A 42 -4.78 13.43 6.97
CA MET A 42 -5.17 12.27 6.16
C MET A 42 -5.76 12.67 4.81
N ARG A 43 -6.56 13.74 4.77
CA ARG A 43 -7.16 14.22 3.52
C ARG A 43 -6.12 14.82 2.60
N SER A 44 -5.31 15.73 3.12
CA SER A 44 -4.27 16.41 2.35
C SER A 44 -3.20 15.45 1.85
N ALA A 45 -2.77 14.50 2.67
CA ALA A 45 -1.82 13.46 2.29
C ALA A 45 -2.34 12.57 1.16
N LYS A 46 -3.61 12.15 1.22
CA LYS A 46 -4.24 11.36 0.16
C LYS A 46 -4.41 12.13 -1.15
N ARG A 47 -4.56 13.47 -1.08
CA ARG A 47 -4.76 14.32 -2.26
C ARG A 47 -3.47 14.83 -2.88
N GLY A 48 -2.34 14.70 -2.21
CA GLY A 48 -1.05 15.17 -2.71
C GLY A 48 -0.78 16.65 -2.42
N TYR A 49 -1.47 17.25 -1.44
CA TYR A 49 -1.29 18.66 -1.09
C TYR A 49 -0.06 18.85 -0.21
N THR A 50 1.10 18.83 -0.83
CA THR A 50 2.41 18.78 -0.17
C THR A 50 2.64 19.96 0.78
N GLU A 51 2.31 21.18 0.37
CA GLU A 51 2.45 22.37 1.21
C GLU A 51 1.55 22.29 2.46
N ILE A 52 0.31 21.87 2.27
CA ILE A 52 -0.65 21.71 3.39
C ILE A 52 -0.15 20.63 4.35
N VAL A 53 0.35 19.49 3.83
CA VAL A 53 0.90 18.42 4.68
C VAL A 53 2.07 18.94 5.50
N ARG A 54 3.00 19.67 4.89
CA ARG A 54 4.13 20.27 5.61
C ARG A 54 3.66 21.20 6.70
N PHE A 55 2.81 22.16 6.36
CA PHE A 55 2.26 23.12 7.32
C PHE A 55 1.54 22.42 8.49
N LEU A 56 0.73 21.39 8.21
CA LEU A 56 0.04 20.63 9.25
C LEU A 56 1.02 19.93 10.20
N LEU A 57 2.08 19.32 9.65
CA LEU A 57 3.12 18.67 10.45
C LEU A 57 3.87 19.68 11.32
N ASP A 58 4.22 20.84 10.76
CA ASP A 58 4.90 21.93 11.48
C ASP A 58 4.03 22.51 12.61
N ASN A 59 2.69 22.38 12.50
CA ASN A 59 1.72 22.79 13.51
C ASN A 59 1.21 21.63 14.39
N GLY A 60 1.97 20.54 14.48
CA GLY A 60 1.70 19.44 15.43
C GLY A 60 0.57 18.49 15.01
N ALA A 61 0.37 18.29 13.71
CA ALA A 61 -0.58 17.27 13.24
C ALA A 61 -0.13 15.86 13.68
N ASP A 62 -1.06 15.11 14.28
CA ASP A 62 -0.81 13.74 14.74
C ASP A 62 -0.69 12.77 13.55
N THR A 63 0.52 12.29 13.30
CA THR A 63 0.81 11.30 12.25
C THR A 63 0.29 9.91 12.57
N ARG A 64 -0.06 9.63 13.84
CA ARG A 64 -0.57 8.33 14.31
C ARG A 64 -2.08 8.24 14.29
N ALA A 65 -2.78 9.35 14.02
CA ALA A 65 -4.23 9.38 13.93
C ALA A 65 -4.76 8.30 12.97
N ARG A 66 -5.91 7.71 13.31
CA ARG A 66 -6.54 6.63 12.54
C ARG A 66 -8.00 6.94 12.25
N ASP A 67 -8.46 6.70 11.03
CA ASP A 67 -9.88 6.79 10.70
C ASP A 67 -10.66 5.56 11.22
N LYS A 68 -11.98 5.54 11.07
CA LYS A 68 -12.85 4.41 11.48
C LYS A 68 -12.47 3.07 10.84
N ASN A 69 -11.68 3.07 9.77
CA ASN A 69 -11.16 1.86 9.13
C ASN A 69 -9.70 1.60 9.52
N ASN A 70 -9.20 2.20 10.60
CA ASN A 70 -7.79 2.16 11.02
C ASN A 70 -6.78 2.68 9.98
N LYS A 71 -7.22 3.48 9.00
CA LYS A 71 -6.32 4.04 8.00
C LYS A 71 -5.57 5.24 8.54
N THR A 72 -4.29 5.34 8.17
CA THR A 72 -3.41 6.47 8.47
C THR A 72 -3.22 7.39 7.26
N ALA A 73 -2.61 8.57 7.50
CA ALA A 73 -2.21 9.48 6.43
C ALA A 73 -1.21 8.83 5.46
N LEU A 74 -0.24 8.05 5.99
CA LEU A 74 0.75 7.32 5.19
C LEU A 74 0.10 6.33 4.22
N MET A 75 -0.90 5.57 4.66
CA MET A 75 -1.64 4.65 3.79
C MET A 75 -2.36 5.39 2.66
N GLY A 76 -2.86 6.59 2.94
CA GLY A 76 -3.52 7.45 1.95
C GLY A 76 -2.56 7.95 0.89
N ALA A 77 -1.40 8.47 1.31
CA ALA A 77 -0.33 8.95 0.44
C ALA A 77 0.27 7.81 -0.41
N ALA A 78 0.63 6.69 0.22
CA ALA A 78 1.20 5.52 -0.44
C ALA A 78 0.25 4.93 -1.51
N LYS A 79 -1.05 4.85 -1.20
CA LYS A 79 -2.07 4.42 -2.18
C LYS A 79 -2.11 5.29 -3.44
N LYS A 80 -1.68 6.56 -3.35
CA LYS A 80 -1.71 7.53 -4.46
C LYS A 80 -0.34 7.79 -5.08
N GLY A 81 0.71 7.15 -4.57
CA GLY A 81 2.08 7.33 -5.07
C GLY A 81 2.70 8.68 -4.70
N HIS A 82 2.19 9.34 -3.65
CA HIS A 82 2.74 10.63 -3.20
C HIS A 82 3.99 10.40 -2.35
N THR A 83 5.10 10.03 -3.01
CA THR A 83 6.35 9.62 -2.35
C THR A 83 6.91 10.71 -1.43
N ASP A 84 6.88 11.99 -1.84
CA ASP A 84 7.40 13.08 -1.00
C ASP A 84 6.57 13.26 0.27
N ILE A 85 5.26 13.06 0.20
CA ILE A 85 4.40 13.09 1.38
C ILE A 85 4.69 11.88 2.28
N CYS A 86 4.93 10.70 1.70
CA CYS A 86 5.37 9.53 2.48
C CYS A 86 6.70 9.84 3.21
N ARG A 87 7.65 10.55 2.56
CA ARG A 87 8.91 11.00 3.20
C ARG A 87 8.64 11.88 4.42
N MET A 88 7.80 12.89 4.27
CA MET A 88 7.46 13.80 5.35
C MET A 88 6.81 13.07 6.53
N LEU A 89 5.83 12.22 6.27
CA LEU A 89 5.10 11.48 7.29
C LEU A 89 6.01 10.52 8.06
N ILE A 90 6.90 9.79 7.38
CA ILE A 90 7.83 8.86 8.01
C ILE A 90 8.86 9.63 8.83
N HIS A 91 9.37 10.77 8.31
CA HIS A 91 10.28 11.64 9.06
C HIS A 91 9.63 12.21 10.31
N ALA A 92 8.34 12.51 10.26
CA ALA A 92 7.55 12.95 11.41
C ALA A 92 7.13 11.81 12.37
N GLY A 93 7.68 10.60 12.24
CA GLY A 93 7.54 9.50 13.18
C GLY A 93 6.26 8.69 13.04
N THR A 94 5.66 8.63 11.84
CA THR A 94 4.53 7.71 11.60
C THR A 94 4.99 6.25 11.68
N ASN A 95 4.11 5.37 12.17
CA ASN A 95 4.38 3.92 12.10
C ASN A 95 4.24 3.45 10.66
N ILE A 96 5.37 3.00 10.06
CA ILE A 96 5.45 2.58 8.66
C ILE A 96 4.63 1.32 8.39
N ASP A 97 4.58 0.39 9.37
CA ASP A 97 3.88 -0.89 9.29
C ASP A 97 2.49 -0.86 9.95
N ALA A 98 1.96 0.34 10.19
CA ALA A 98 0.57 0.46 10.58
C ALA A 98 -0.33 -0.26 9.55
N HIS A 99 -1.35 -0.97 10.04
CA HIS A 99 -2.31 -1.68 9.18
C HIS A 99 -3.74 -1.17 9.40
N ASP A 100 -4.55 -1.24 8.37
CA ASP A 100 -5.99 -0.94 8.42
C ASP A 100 -6.79 -2.12 9.00
N ASN A 101 -8.13 -1.98 9.06
CA ASN A 101 -9.04 -3.05 9.53
C ASN A 101 -9.00 -4.33 8.68
N LYS A 102 -8.32 -4.32 7.54
CA LYS A 102 -8.10 -5.50 6.71
C LYS A 102 -6.65 -6.01 6.77
N GLY A 103 -5.88 -5.56 7.74
CA GLY A 103 -4.46 -5.92 7.88
C GLY A 103 -3.54 -5.27 6.84
N ARG A 104 -4.02 -4.37 5.97
CA ARG A 104 -3.22 -3.84 4.85
C ARG A 104 -2.34 -2.68 5.28
N THR A 105 -1.06 -2.76 4.94
CA THR A 105 -0.04 -1.73 5.18
C THR A 105 0.03 -0.70 4.04
N ALA A 106 0.82 0.36 4.25
CA ALA A 106 1.14 1.34 3.20
C ALA A 106 1.87 0.69 2.02
N LEU A 107 2.82 -0.24 2.30
CA LEU A 107 3.58 -0.97 1.29
C LEU A 107 2.65 -1.80 0.38
N MET A 108 1.73 -2.59 0.95
CA MET A 108 0.76 -3.36 0.16
C MET A 108 -0.09 -2.48 -0.76
N ARG A 109 -0.47 -1.29 -0.30
CA ARG A 109 -1.28 -0.35 -1.08
C ARG A 109 -0.52 0.26 -2.25
N ALA A 110 0.75 0.63 -2.04
CA ALA A 110 1.63 1.12 -3.09
C ALA A 110 1.92 0.02 -4.12
N SER A 111 2.17 -1.21 -3.66
CA SER A 111 2.48 -2.37 -4.48
C SER A 111 1.33 -2.76 -5.41
N LEU A 112 0.10 -2.84 -4.89
CA LEU A 112 -1.10 -3.12 -5.69
C LEU A 112 -1.27 -2.12 -6.85
N LEU A 113 -0.93 -0.85 -6.63
CA LEU A 113 -1.14 0.20 -7.64
C LEU A 113 0.10 0.49 -8.49
N GLY A 114 1.23 -0.17 -8.21
CA GLY A 114 2.45 -0.07 -9.03
C GLY A 114 3.26 1.21 -8.80
N HIS A 115 3.17 1.79 -7.61
CA HIS A 115 3.91 3.00 -7.27
C HIS A 115 5.36 2.67 -6.86
N SER A 116 6.22 2.33 -7.83
CA SER A 116 7.59 1.83 -7.63
C SER A 116 8.44 2.75 -6.76
N ASP A 117 8.45 4.06 -7.00
CA ASP A 117 9.22 5.00 -6.18
C ASP A 117 8.77 5.01 -4.70
N THR A 118 7.47 4.92 -4.47
CA THR A 118 6.92 4.83 -3.12
C THR A 118 7.29 3.50 -2.47
N VAL A 119 7.22 2.39 -3.21
CA VAL A 119 7.61 1.06 -2.74
C VAL A 119 9.09 1.04 -2.36
N LYS A 120 9.97 1.48 -3.25
CA LYS A 120 11.42 1.59 -2.98
C LYS A 120 11.69 2.42 -1.73
N TYR A 121 11.03 3.55 -1.60
CA TYR A 121 11.22 4.40 -0.45
C TYR A 121 10.76 3.73 0.86
N LEU A 122 9.57 3.11 0.88
CA LEU A 122 9.07 2.39 2.06
C LEU A 122 10.02 1.26 2.47
N ILE A 123 10.50 0.46 1.52
CA ILE A 123 11.49 -0.60 1.76
C ILE A 123 12.78 -0.02 2.32
N SER A 124 13.31 1.08 1.76
CA SER A 124 14.51 1.74 2.24
C SER A 124 14.40 2.28 3.68
N LYS A 125 13.17 2.39 4.19
CA LYS A 125 12.84 2.79 5.56
C LYS A 125 12.41 1.61 6.42
N ASN A 126 12.80 0.40 6.03
CA ASN A 126 12.57 -0.86 6.73
C ASN A 126 11.08 -1.22 6.92
N ALA A 127 10.21 -0.87 5.95
CA ALA A 127 8.87 -1.43 5.92
C ALA A 127 8.94 -2.96 5.82
N ASP A 128 8.11 -3.66 6.60
CA ASP A 128 8.06 -5.12 6.55
C ASP A 128 7.52 -5.59 5.18
N VAL A 129 8.44 -6.11 4.36
CA VAL A 129 8.16 -6.61 3.01
C VAL A 129 7.27 -7.85 3.04
N ASN A 130 7.32 -8.61 4.17
CA ASN A 130 6.62 -9.87 4.36
C ASN A 130 5.38 -9.76 5.26
N ALA A 131 4.97 -8.53 5.62
CA ALA A 131 3.71 -8.30 6.30
C ALA A 131 2.55 -8.96 5.54
N VAL A 132 1.54 -9.44 6.27
CA VAL A 132 0.36 -10.09 5.69
C VAL A 132 -0.92 -9.34 6.08
N ASP A 133 -1.88 -9.31 5.17
CA ASP A 133 -3.23 -8.84 5.45
C ASP A 133 -4.09 -9.93 6.12
N GLU A 134 -5.36 -9.63 6.43
CA GLU A 134 -6.30 -10.60 7.04
C GLU A 134 -6.53 -11.86 6.19
N GLN A 135 -6.23 -11.82 4.89
CA GLN A 135 -6.30 -12.98 4.00
C GLN A 135 -4.96 -13.71 3.86
N GLY A 136 -3.92 -13.31 4.62
CA GLY A 136 -2.57 -13.86 4.52
C GLY A 136 -1.79 -13.36 3.29
N ARG A 137 -2.27 -12.33 2.59
CA ARG A 137 -1.65 -11.83 1.36
C ARG A 137 -0.53 -10.84 1.67
N THR A 138 0.57 -10.97 0.92
CA THR A 138 1.73 -10.08 1.00
C THR A 138 1.68 -8.96 -0.05
N ALA A 139 2.59 -7.97 0.08
CA ALA A 139 2.79 -6.95 -0.94
C ALA A 139 3.16 -7.56 -2.31
N LEU A 140 3.97 -8.63 -2.33
CA LEU A 140 4.33 -9.36 -3.55
C LEU A 140 3.10 -9.97 -4.24
N MET A 141 2.22 -10.63 -3.49
CA MET A 141 0.99 -11.19 -4.05
C MET A 141 0.07 -10.12 -4.64
N GLU A 142 -0.03 -8.95 -3.99
CA GLU A 142 -0.81 -7.82 -4.51
C GLU A 142 -0.20 -7.24 -5.79
N ALA A 143 1.13 -7.12 -5.86
CA ALA A 143 1.83 -6.67 -7.05
C ALA A 143 1.68 -7.67 -8.22
N VAL A 144 1.76 -8.97 -7.94
CA VAL A 144 1.53 -10.03 -8.92
C VAL A 144 0.10 -9.96 -9.44
N ASN A 145 -0.92 -9.92 -8.56
CA ASN A 145 -2.33 -9.81 -8.97
C ASN A 145 -2.60 -8.64 -9.92
N ALA A 146 -1.93 -7.53 -9.70
CA ALA A 146 -2.08 -6.31 -10.51
C ALA A 146 -1.06 -6.22 -11.66
N TYR A 147 -0.22 -7.25 -11.85
CA TYR A 147 0.87 -7.30 -12.86
C TYR A 147 1.74 -6.04 -12.82
N LYS A 148 2.31 -5.71 -11.66
CA LYS A 148 3.19 -4.56 -11.48
C LYS A 148 4.66 -5.01 -11.49
N LEU A 149 5.21 -5.28 -12.69
CA LEU A 149 6.48 -5.97 -12.87
C LEU A 149 7.64 -5.28 -12.15
N ASP A 150 7.76 -3.96 -12.23
CA ASP A 150 8.85 -3.23 -11.56
C ASP A 150 8.74 -3.38 -10.04
N VAL A 151 7.52 -3.28 -9.49
CA VAL A 151 7.28 -3.48 -8.05
C VAL A 151 7.54 -4.92 -7.63
N ILE A 152 7.18 -5.91 -8.46
CA ILE A 152 7.49 -7.33 -8.21
C ILE A 152 8.99 -7.52 -8.07
N LYS A 153 9.79 -6.96 -8.99
CA LYS A 153 11.24 -6.99 -8.94
C LYS A 153 11.79 -6.32 -7.68
N ASP A 154 11.31 -5.10 -7.40
CA ASP A 154 11.74 -4.34 -6.22
C ASP A 154 11.48 -5.13 -4.91
N LEU A 155 10.32 -5.78 -4.79
CA LEU A 155 9.98 -6.57 -3.61
C LEU A 155 10.84 -7.84 -3.49
N VAL A 156 11.00 -8.60 -4.58
CA VAL A 156 11.79 -9.83 -4.59
C VAL A 156 13.27 -9.55 -4.30
N ASP A 157 13.84 -8.52 -4.92
CA ASP A 157 15.25 -8.16 -4.72
C ASP A 157 15.53 -7.59 -3.31
N ASN A 158 14.46 -7.22 -2.57
CA ASN A 158 14.55 -6.75 -1.18
C ASN A 158 13.97 -7.75 -0.15
N GLY A 159 13.96 -9.04 -0.48
CA GLY A 159 13.70 -10.12 0.49
C GLY A 159 12.23 -10.46 0.70
N ALA A 160 11.36 -10.17 -0.29
CA ALA A 160 10.01 -10.73 -0.25
C ALA A 160 10.07 -12.27 -0.30
N ASP A 161 9.39 -12.93 0.62
CA ASP A 161 9.25 -14.39 0.61
C ASP A 161 8.38 -14.80 -0.59
N ILE A 162 9.05 -15.32 -1.62
CA ILE A 162 8.42 -15.68 -2.89
C ILE A 162 7.49 -16.88 -2.75
N ASN A 163 7.71 -17.71 -1.71
CA ASN A 163 6.96 -18.92 -1.42
C ASN A 163 5.92 -18.74 -0.29
N LYS A 164 5.78 -17.53 0.22
CA LYS A 164 4.71 -17.25 1.19
C LYS A 164 3.37 -17.66 0.60
N ALA A 165 2.57 -18.36 1.42
CA ALA A 165 1.21 -18.75 1.05
C ALA A 165 0.19 -17.87 1.79
N ASP A 166 -0.91 -17.55 1.15
CA ASP A 166 -2.06 -16.90 1.78
C ASP A 166 -2.91 -17.90 2.61
N ASN A 167 -4.00 -17.42 3.20
CA ASN A 167 -4.90 -18.25 4.03
C ASN A 167 -5.64 -19.36 3.26
N LYS A 168 -5.44 -19.47 1.95
CA LYS A 168 -5.93 -20.57 1.12
C LYS A 168 -4.79 -21.48 0.63
N GLY A 169 -3.56 -21.22 1.07
CA GLY A 169 -2.37 -21.90 0.58
C GLY A 169 -1.87 -21.39 -0.77
N CYS A 170 -2.48 -20.31 -1.33
CA CYS A 170 -2.11 -19.79 -2.64
C CYS A 170 -0.82 -18.96 -2.57
N THR A 171 0.15 -19.28 -3.44
CA THR A 171 1.42 -18.55 -3.58
C THR A 171 1.37 -17.48 -4.68
N ALA A 172 2.41 -16.65 -4.75
CA ALA A 172 2.60 -15.70 -5.85
C ALA A 172 2.67 -16.40 -7.22
N LEU A 173 3.30 -17.59 -7.29
CA LEU A 173 3.41 -18.37 -8.52
C LEU A 173 2.03 -18.87 -9.02
N MET A 174 1.15 -19.34 -8.13
CA MET A 174 -0.22 -19.74 -8.48
C MET A 174 -1.03 -18.58 -9.07
N ARG A 175 -0.86 -17.38 -8.50
CA ARG A 175 -1.50 -16.15 -9.01
C ARG A 175 -0.94 -15.75 -10.38
N ALA A 176 0.37 -15.84 -10.58
CA ALA A 176 1.01 -15.58 -11.87
C ALA A 176 0.55 -16.58 -12.95
N ALA A 177 0.40 -17.85 -12.58
CA ALA A 177 -0.13 -18.89 -13.46
C ALA A 177 -1.59 -18.58 -13.90
N TYR A 178 -2.43 -18.10 -12.97
CA TYR A 178 -3.80 -17.66 -13.28
C TYR A 178 -3.83 -16.46 -14.23
N ILE A 179 -2.92 -15.48 -14.06
CA ILE A 179 -2.79 -14.34 -14.96
C ILE A 179 -2.41 -14.79 -16.37
N GLY A 180 -1.55 -15.81 -16.47
CA GLY A 180 -1.23 -16.45 -17.73
C GLY A 180 -0.13 -15.76 -18.53
N ILE A 181 0.78 -15.01 -17.87
CA ILE A 181 1.90 -14.30 -18.52
C ILE A 181 3.18 -15.12 -18.34
N PRO A 182 3.73 -15.74 -19.41
CA PRO A 182 4.88 -16.65 -19.30
C PRO A 182 6.12 -15.98 -18.70
N GLU A 183 6.40 -14.73 -19.06
CA GLU A 183 7.56 -13.98 -18.57
C GLU A 183 7.50 -13.78 -17.06
N LEU A 184 6.31 -13.52 -16.51
CA LEU A 184 6.12 -13.36 -15.06
C LEU A 184 6.33 -14.70 -14.34
N VAL A 185 5.80 -15.80 -14.89
CA VAL A 185 5.95 -17.15 -14.33
C VAL A 185 7.43 -17.56 -14.35
N LYS A 186 8.12 -17.38 -15.48
CA LYS A 186 9.56 -17.65 -15.60
C LYS A 186 10.36 -16.84 -14.59
N TYR A 187 10.11 -15.53 -14.49
CA TYR A 187 10.80 -14.67 -13.54
C TYR A 187 10.66 -15.17 -12.10
N LEU A 188 9.43 -15.52 -11.67
CA LEU A 188 9.21 -16.02 -10.31
C LEU A 188 9.93 -17.35 -10.06
N LEU A 189 9.94 -18.27 -11.03
CA LEU A 189 10.67 -19.54 -10.95
C LEU A 189 12.19 -19.32 -10.87
N GLU A 190 12.74 -18.43 -11.70
CA GLU A 190 14.16 -18.05 -11.68
C GLU A 190 14.57 -17.44 -10.32
N LYS A 191 13.65 -16.77 -9.65
CA LYS A 191 13.85 -16.21 -8.32
C LYS A 191 13.56 -17.20 -7.17
N GLY A 192 13.29 -18.47 -7.48
CA GLY A 192 13.15 -19.54 -6.49
C GLY A 192 11.72 -19.84 -6.06
N ALA A 193 10.71 -19.46 -6.86
CA ALA A 193 9.34 -19.91 -6.58
C ALA A 193 9.23 -21.43 -6.73
N ASP A 194 8.67 -22.09 -5.72
CA ASP A 194 8.50 -23.55 -5.69
C ASP A 194 7.20 -23.95 -6.40
N LYS A 195 7.34 -24.57 -7.58
CA LYS A 195 6.19 -25.05 -8.37
C LYS A 195 5.54 -26.32 -7.80
N THR A 196 6.15 -26.97 -6.81
CA THR A 196 5.62 -28.16 -6.16
C THR A 196 4.71 -27.86 -4.98
N MET A 197 4.65 -26.60 -4.54
CA MET A 197 3.73 -26.17 -3.47
C MET A 197 2.28 -26.35 -3.91
N LYS A 198 1.47 -26.85 -2.98
CA LYS A 198 0.03 -27.05 -3.15
C LYS A 198 -0.75 -26.07 -2.30
N ASP A 199 -1.85 -25.58 -2.82
CA ASP A 199 -2.84 -24.89 -2.00
C ASP A 199 -3.57 -25.89 -1.07
N PHE A 200 -4.50 -25.40 -0.24
CA PHE A 200 -5.21 -26.26 0.70
C PHE A 200 -6.22 -27.22 0.05
N ASP A 201 -6.56 -27.01 -1.22
CA ASP A 201 -7.36 -27.93 -2.04
C ASP A 201 -6.50 -28.96 -2.81
N GLY A 202 -5.16 -28.89 -2.63
CA GLY A 202 -4.18 -29.81 -3.27
C GLY A 202 -3.76 -29.40 -4.68
N ASN A 203 -4.11 -28.17 -5.14
CA ASN A 203 -3.78 -27.70 -6.47
C ASN A 203 -2.36 -27.14 -6.54
N LEU A 204 -1.63 -27.49 -7.59
CA LEU A 204 -0.37 -26.89 -7.99
C LEU A 204 -0.59 -25.64 -8.84
N ALA A 205 0.45 -24.84 -9.07
CA ALA A 205 0.40 -23.64 -9.91
C ALA A 205 -0.15 -23.94 -11.33
N ILE A 206 0.17 -25.10 -11.91
CA ILE A 206 -0.33 -25.52 -13.23
C ILE A 206 -1.86 -25.63 -13.28
N HIS A 207 -2.52 -25.99 -12.19
CA HIS A 207 -3.98 -26.12 -12.13
C HIS A 207 -4.72 -24.77 -12.15
N TYR A 208 -4.01 -23.66 -11.89
CA TYR A 208 -4.53 -22.30 -11.97
C TYR A 208 -4.48 -21.72 -13.39
N VAL A 209 -3.72 -22.36 -14.31
CA VAL A 209 -3.57 -21.87 -15.67
C VAL A 209 -4.89 -21.95 -16.42
N ARG A 210 -5.33 -20.82 -16.95
CA ARG A 210 -6.54 -20.75 -17.79
C ARG A 210 -6.30 -21.51 -19.10
N LYS A 211 -7.35 -22.09 -19.68
CA LYS A 211 -7.28 -22.92 -20.87
C LYS A 211 -6.55 -22.24 -22.04
N GLU A 212 -6.77 -20.94 -22.20
CA GLU A 212 -6.19 -20.13 -23.27
C GLU A 212 -4.67 -19.96 -23.15
N CYS A 213 -4.13 -20.07 -21.92
CA CYS A 213 -2.70 -19.89 -21.64
C CYS A 213 -1.97 -21.24 -21.41
N LEU A 214 -2.67 -22.36 -21.51
CA LEU A 214 -2.12 -23.65 -21.14
C LEU A 214 -0.98 -24.09 -22.06
N SER A 215 -1.05 -23.81 -23.38
CA SER A 215 0.02 -24.09 -24.32
C SER A 215 1.35 -23.47 -23.93
N ASP A 216 1.29 -22.23 -23.43
CA ASP A 216 2.47 -21.39 -23.17
C ASP A 216 3.11 -21.69 -21.81
N LEU A 217 2.32 -22.17 -20.85
CA LEU A 217 2.74 -22.37 -19.45
C LEU A 217 2.95 -23.83 -19.05
N LYS A 218 2.39 -24.77 -19.80
CA LYS A 218 2.41 -26.21 -19.44
C LYS A 218 3.84 -26.75 -19.25
N ASP A 219 4.76 -26.42 -20.16
CA ASP A 219 6.12 -26.92 -20.08
C ASP A 219 7.00 -26.17 -19.06
N ILE A 220 6.60 -24.95 -18.69
CA ILE A 220 7.28 -24.15 -17.69
C ILE A 220 6.91 -24.64 -16.27
N LEU A 221 5.66 -25.05 -16.06
CA LEU A 221 5.11 -25.41 -14.75
C LEU A 221 5.11 -26.91 -14.45
N LYS A 222 5.37 -27.78 -15.43
CA LYS A 222 5.64 -29.21 -15.22
C LYS A 222 7.02 -29.39 -14.61
#